data_f022b5a99a510e0900110b5d906d20fa
#
_entry.id   f022b5a99a510e0900110b5d906d20fa
#
_cell.length_a   1.000
_cell.length_b   1.000
_cell.length_c   1.000
_cell.angle_alpha   90.00
_cell.angle_beta   90.00
_cell.angle_gamma   90.00
#
_symmetry.space_group_name_H-M   'P 1'
#
loop_
_entity.id
_entity.type
_entity.pdbx_description
1 polymer ?
#
loop_
_entity_poly.entity_id
_entity_poly.type
_entity_poly.pdbx_seq_one_letter_code
_entity_poly.pdbx_strand_id
1 'polypeptide(L)'
;PPPHIRSHPVRARLRRMVQEATNSDAWGPHGQLLSKLADASVEGGEAHAQIVGVLGRRIDHARAHPEKWRNAYKSLLVIEYLTKHGSPRFVDEMRSRRYLSVLETLSKHFEFVDPKDLKDHGISVRNRAKSLVLLLRSSERIKEERGVARKNAGKYSSYSSRDAARDGQHWSPRRPERASHWDAEAAGAEGGAGAPQFGPKC
;
A
#
# COMPACT_ATOMS: atom_id res chain seq x y z
N PRO A 1 6.13 25.95 33.20
CA PRO A 1 5.60 25.52 31.92
C PRO A 1 6.55 24.49 31.32
N PRO A 2 6.06 23.30 30.89
CA PRO A 2 6.92 22.30 30.30
C PRO A 2 7.52 22.85 28.99
N PRO A 3 8.75 22.47 28.60
CA PRO A 3 9.37 22.94 27.38
C PRO A 3 8.51 22.48 26.20
N HIS A 4 8.03 23.44 25.42
CA HIS A 4 7.37 23.18 24.14
C HIS A 4 8.32 22.35 23.30
N ILE A 5 8.02 21.07 23.15
CA ILE A 5 8.71 20.16 22.23
C ILE A 5 8.41 20.70 20.82
N ARG A 6 9.30 21.54 20.33
CA ARG A 6 9.28 21.98 18.93
C ARG A 6 9.35 20.71 18.10
N SER A 7 8.26 20.40 17.42
CA SER A 7 8.22 19.25 16.52
C SER A 7 9.37 19.42 15.51
N HIS A 8 10.36 18.53 15.60
CA HIS A 8 11.53 18.58 14.73
C HIS A 8 11.05 18.63 13.27
N PRO A 9 11.54 19.53 12.41
CA PRO A 9 11.03 19.73 11.05
C PRO A 9 10.99 18.44 10.22
N VAL A 10 11.91 17.52 10.47
CA VAL A 10 11.95 16.18 9.85
C VAL A 10 10.72 15.35 10.22
N ARG A 11 10.29 15.37 11.48
CA ARG A 11 9.07 14.64 11.93
C ARG A 11 7.83 15.16 11.22
N ALA A 12 7.69 16.48 11.13
CA ALA A 12 6.53 17.09 10.47
C ALA A 12 6.50 16.77 8.98
N ARG A 13 7.66 16.73 8.32
CA ARG A 13 7.80 16.37 6.91
C ARG A 13 7.40 14.91 6.68
N LEU A 14 7.97 13.96 7.42
CA LEU A 14 7.66 12.54 7.31
C LEU A 14 6.19 12.25 7.58
N ARG A 15 5.63 12.86 8.63
CA ARG A 15 4.21 12.73 8.93
C ARG A 15 3.35 13.16 7.73
N ARG A 16 3.64 14.30 7.11
CA ARG A 16 2.92 14.78 5.92
C ARG A 16 3.06 13.81 4.76
N MET A 17 4.27 13.29 4.48
CA MET A 17 4.51 12.33 3.41
C MET A 17 3.69 11.05 3.58
N VAL A 18 3.62 10.48 4.79
CA VAL A 18 2.80 9.30 5.05
C VAL A 18 1.32 9.63 4.95
N GLN A 19 0.89 10.80 5.42
CA GLN A 19 -0.50 11.25 5.32
C GLN A 19 -0.93 11.45 3.86
N GLU A 20 -0.06 11.98 3.02
CA GLU A 20 -0.26 12.13 1.57
C GLU A 20 -0.34 10.76 0.89
N ALA A 21 0.59 9.86 1.17
CA ALA A 21 0.58 8.49 0.63
C ALA A 21 -0.66 7.68 1.04
N THR A 22 -1.31 8.06 2.13
CA THR A 22 -2.48 7.37 2.69
C THR A 22 -3.73 8.25 2.71
N ASN A 23 -3.86 9.19 1.80
CA ASN A 23 -5.02 10.07 1.67
C ASN A 23 -6.26 9.33 1.13
N SER A 24 -7.41 10.02 1.02
CA SER A 24 -8.67 9.44 0.57
C SER A 24 -8.91 9.52 -0.94
N ASP A 25 -7.92 10.00 -1.73
CA ASP A 25 -8.05 10.12 -3.18
C ASP A 25 -8.25 8.74 -3.85
N ALA A 26 -8.87 8.74 -5.03
CA ALA A 26 -9.21 7.49 -5.73
C ALA A 26 -7.98 6.73 -6.26
N TRP A 27 -6.88 7.44 -6.55
CA TRP A 27 -5.63 6.86 -7.05
C TRP A 27 -4.70 6.42 -5.94
N GLY A 28 -3.83 5.46 -6.28
CA GLY A 28 -2.81 4.94 -5.35
C GLY A 28 -1.74 5.99 -4.99
N PRO A 29 -0.91 5.71 -3.99
CA PRO A 29 0.22 6.57 -3.64
C PRO A 29 1.24 6.60 -4.77
N HIS A 30 1.80 7.79 -5.05
CA HIS A 30 2.80 7.96 -6.09
C HIS A 30 4.10 7.21 -5.78
N GLY A 31 4.66 6.52 -6.80
CA GLY A 31 5.87 5.71 -6.66
C GLY A 31 7.07 6.47 -6.08
N GLN A 32 7.28 7.73 -6.48
CA GLN A 32 8.33 8.59 -5.92
C GLN A 32 8.14 8.86 -4.41
N LEU A 33 6.90 8.98 -3.96
CA LEU A 33 6.60 9.20 -2.54
C LEU A 33 6.90 7.92 -1.74
N LEU A 34 6.53 6.77 -2.29
CA LEU A 34 6.83 5.47 -1.70
C LEU A 34 8.34 5.22 -1.59
N SER A 35 9.11 5.56 -2.64
CA SER A 35 10.58 5.47 -2.62
C SER A 35 11.18 6.34 -1.52
N LYS A 36 10.78 7.61 -1.42
CA LYS A 36 11.24 8.51 -0.35
C LYS A 36 10.91 7.99 1.05
N LEU A 37 9.77 7.34 1.23
CA LEU A 37 9.41 6.72 2.51
C LEU A 37 10.27 5.48 2.80
N ALA A 38 10.62 4.69 1.77
CA ALA A 38 11.52 3.56 1.92
C ALA A 38 12.92 4.01 2.33
N ASP A 39 13.47 5.03 1.67
CA ASP A 39 14.77 5.62 2.00
C ASP A 39 14.76 6.17 3.45
N ALA A 40 13.73 6.96 3.81
CA ALA A 40 13.59 7.49 5.16
C ALA A 40 13.47 6.39 6.23
N SER A 41 12.92 5.22 5.89
CA SER A 41 12.82 4.08 6.83
C SER A 41 14.19 3.53 7.23
N VAL A 42 15.24 3.77 6.41
CA VAL A 42 16.63 3.32 6.64
C VAL A 42 17.41 4.34 7.47
N GLU A 43 17.07 5.64 7.39
CA GLU A 43 17.84 6.75 7.98
C GLU A 43 17.89 6.75 9.52
N GLY A 44 16.97 6.09 10.21
CA GLY A 44 17.07 6.01 11.67
C GLY A 44 15.78 5.80 12.44
N GLY A 45 15.94 5.62 13.76
CA GLY A 45 14.88 5.20 14.66
C GLY A 45 13.71 6.18 14.76
N GLU A 46 13.99 7.48 14.65
CA GLU A 46 12.95 8.51 14.71
C GLU A 46 12.07 8.53 13.45
N ALA A 47 12.68 8.47 12.26
CA ALA A 47 11.96 8.40 10.99
C ALA A 47 11.09 7.13 10.93
N HIS A 48 11.66 6.00 11.32
CA HIS A 48 10.96 4.74 11.45
C HIS A 48 9.72 4.85 12.37
N ALA A 49 9.89 5.37 13.59
CA ALA A 49 8.81 5.54 14.54
C ALA A 49 7.68 6.45 14.03
N GLN A 50 8.03 7.52 13.30
CA GLN A 50 7.04 8.41 12.67
C GLN A 50 6.25 7.69 11.57
N ILE A 51 6.91 6.95 10.68
CA ILE A 51 6.26 6.20 9.60
C ILE A 51 5.29 5.18 10.20
N VAL A 52 5.79 4.32 11.09
CA VAL A 52 5.00 3.27 11.74
C VAL A 52 3.83 3.86 12.53
N GLY A 53 4.09 4.91 13.32
CA GLY A 53 3.06 5.56 14.12
C GLY A 53 1.96 6.22 13.30
N VAL A 54 2.26 6.80 12.13
CA VAL A 54 1.22 7.37 11.25
C VAL A 54 0.41 6.27 10.58
N LEU A 55 1.06 5.22 10.07
CA LEU A 55 0.38 4.08 9.45
C LEU A 55 -0.58 3.40 10.43
N GLY A 56 -0.13 3.15 11.67
CA GLY A 56 -0.98 2.59 12.72
C GLY A 56 -2.22 3.45 12.98
N ARG A 57 -2.04 4.75 13.20
CA ARG A 57 -3.17 5.68 13.40
C ARG A 57 -4.14 5.72 12.22
N ARG A 58 -3.67 5.62 10.98
CA ARG A 58 -4.53 5.56 9.79
C ARG A 58 -5.38 4.31 9.76
N ILE A 59 -4.79 3.18 10.09
CA ILE A 59 -5.49 1.89 10.18
C ILE A 59 -6.51 1.92 11.32
N ASP A 60 -6.12 2.35 12.51
CA ASP A 60 -7.02 2.44 13.67
C ASP A 60 -8.18 3.40 13.41
N HIS A 61 -7.91 4.54 12.79
CA HIS A 61 -8.96 5.49 12.39
C HIS A 61 -9.95 4.89 11.39
N ALA A 62 -9.47 4.15 10.38
CA ALA A 62 -10.35 3.52 9.41
C ALA A 62 -11.13 2.32 10.00
N ARG A 63 -10.60 1.67 11.04
CA ARG A 63 -11.36 0.64 11.80
C ARG A 63 -12.52 1.25 12.57
N ALA A 64 -12.31 2.43 13.16
CA ALA A 64 -13.38 3.17 13.84
C ALA A 64 -14.36 3.86 12.88
N HIS A 65 -13.89 4.18 11.66
CA HIS A 65 -14.62 4.91 10.63
C HIS A 65 -14.48 4.16 9.28
N PRO A 66 -15.27 3.10 9.03
CA PRO A 66 -15.11 2.25 7.85
C PRO A 66 -15.28 2.97 6.51
N GLU A 67 -15.99 4.09 6.47
CA GLU A 67 -16.09 4.97 5.30
C GLU A 67 -14.73 5.54 4.86
N LYS A 68 -13.71 5.49 5.73
CA LYS A 68 -12.32 5.83 5.43
C LYS A 68 -11.50 4.63 4.92
N TRP A 69 -12.15 3.63 4.33
CA TRP A 69 -11.53 2.42 3.82
C TRP A 69 -10.31 2.67 2.89
N ARG A 70 -10.34 3.76 2.10
CA ARG A 70 -9.21 4.12 1.24
C ARG A 70 -7.94 4.42 2.04
N ASN A 71 -8.07 5.03 3.22
CA ASN A 71 -6.92 5.28 4.09
C ASN A 71 -6.32 3.97 4.61
N ALA A 72 -7.17 3.00 5.01
CA ALA A 72 -6.69 1.67 5.40
C ALA A 72 -6.04 0.96 4.23
N TYR A 73 -6.71 0.88 3.08
CA TYR A 73 -6.19 0.23 1.88
C TYR A 73 -4.83 0.78 1.44
N LYS A 74 -4.71 2.11 1.36
CA LYS A 74 -3.43 2.75 1.02
C LYS A 74 -2.35 2.56 2.09
N SER A 75 -2.73 2.49 3.37
CA SER A 75 -1.77 2.14 4.43
C SER A 75 -1.22 0.74 4.25
N LEU A 76 -2.05 -0.23 3.86
CA LEU A 76 -1.61 -1.59 3.52
C LEU A 76 -0.67 -1.60 2.30
N LEU A 77 -0.95 -0.79 1.27
CA LEU A 77 -0.05 -0.63 0.12
C LEU A 77 1.33 -0.07 0.53
N VAL A 78 1.33 0.97 1.39
CA VAL A 78 2.59 1.53 1.90
C VAL A 78 3.36 0.50 2.73
N ILE A 79 2.68 -0.26 3.59
CA ILE A 79 3.33 -1.31 4.40
C ILE A 79 3.93 -2.39 3.49
N GLU A 80 3.19 -2.84 2.47
CA GLU A 80 3.70 -3.82 1.50
C GLU A 80 4.94 -3.29 0.77
N TYR A 81 4.89 -2.04 0.28
CA TYR A 81 6.02 -1.42 -0.38
C TYR A 81 7.25 -1.33 0.53
N LEU A 82 7.07 -0.87 1.76
CA LEU A 82 8.16 -0.77 2.73
C LEU A 82 8.70 -2.15 3.18
N THR A 83 7.87 -3.18 3.17
CA THR A 83 8.32 -4.56 3.40
C THR A 83 9.29 -5.02 2.31
N LYS A 84 9.05 -4.61 1.06
CA LYS A 84 9.87 -4.97 -0.11
C LYS A 84 11.10 -4.08 -0.30
N HIS A 85 10.99 -2.79 0.01
CA HIS A 85 12.01 -1.77 -0.32
C HIS A 85 12.60 -1.07 0.91
N GLY A 86 11.93 -1.09 2.04
CA GLY A 86 12.35 -0.38 3.24
C GLY A 86 13.38 -1.13 4.09
N SER A 87 13.61 -0.62 5.31
CA SER A 87 14.58 -1.18 6.24
C SER A 87 14.18 -2.56 6.76
N PRO A 88 15.13 -3.45 7.11
CA PRO A 88 14.84 -4.71 7.79
C PRO A 88 14.07 -4.50 9.11
N ARG A 89 14.43 -3.45 9.85
CA ARG A 89 13.75 -3.08 11.10
C ARG A 89 12.25 -2.83 10.90
N PHE A 90 11.86 -2.24 9.76
CA PHE A 90 10.44 -2.04 9.45
C PHE A 90 9.72 -3.38 9.29
N VAL A 91 10.36 -4.36 8.64
CA VAL A 91 9.81 -5.71 8.50
C VAL A 91 9.64 -6.38 9.86
N ASP A 92 10.64 -6.30 10.73
CA ASP A 92 10.60 -6.88 12.07
C ASP A 92 9.48 -6.27 12.91
N GLU A 93 9.30 -4.94 12.83
CA GLU A 93 8.21 -4.24 13.51
C GLU A 93 6.83 -4.70 13.00
N MET A 94 6.64 -4.80 11.67
CA MET A 94 5.37 -5.28 11.08
C MET A 94 5.10 -6.76 11.38
N ARG A 95 6.13 -7.56 11.62
CA ARG A 95 6.03 -8.97 12.05
C ARG A 95 5.76 -9.13 13.54
N SER A 96 5.85 -8.06 14.31
CA SER A 96 5.51 -8.12 15.72
C SER A 96 4.07 -8.58 15.93
N ARG A 97 3.81 -9.25 17.06
CA ARG A 97 2.47 -9.75 17.42
C ARG A 97 1.40 -8.65 17.34
N ARG A 98 1.77 -7.43 17.73
CA ARG A 98 0.87 -6.28 17.73
C ARG A 98 0.34 -5.99 16.32
N TYR A 99 1.25 -5.81 15.35
CA TYR A 99 0.85 -5.42 13.99
C TYR A 99 0.24 -6.59 13.21
N LEU A 100 0.77 -7.80 13.35
CA LEU A 100 0.16 -8.99 12.75
C LEU A 100 -1.28 -9.19 13.21
N SER A 101 -1.57 -9.07 14.50
CA SER A 101 -2.93 -9.18 15.03
C SER A 101 -3.89 -8.14 14.43
N VAL A 102 -3.42 -6.89 14.27
CA VAL A 102 -4.22 -5.83 13.62
C VAL A 102 -4.51 -6.17 12.15
N LEU A 103 -3.49 -6.61 11.40
CA LEU A 103 -3.64 -6.99 9.99
C LEU A 103 -4.56 -8.22 9.82
N GLU A 104 -4.47 -9.20 10.70
CA GLU A 104 -5.36 -10.35 10.73
C GLU A 104 -6.81 -9.95 11.02
N THR A 105 -7.01 -9.02 11.95
CA THR A 105 -8.34 -8.48 12.24
C THR A 105 -8.93 -7.78 11.01
N LEU A 106 -8.13 -6.95 10.32
CA LEU A 106 -8.55 -6.32 9.07
C LEU A 106 -8.91 -7.35 8.00
N SER A 107 -8.11 -8.41 7.88
CA SER A 107 -8.32 -9.45 6.86
C SER A 107 -9.61 -10.24 7.04
N LYS A 108 -10.16 -10.28 8.25
CA LYS A 108 -11.34 -11.06 8.59
C LYS A 108 -12.60 -10.20 8.80
N HIS A 109 -12.45 -9.03 9.38
CA HIS A 109 -13.58 -8.30 9.98
C HIS A 109 -13.75 -6.87 9.46
N PHE A 110 -12.95 -6.40 8.51
CA PHE A 110 -13.15 -5.06 7.97
C PHE A 110 -14.32 -5.05 6.99
N GLU A 111 -15.38 -4.33 7.32
CA GLU A 111 -16.60 -4.26 6.52
C GLU A 111 -16.93 -2.82 6.18
N PHE A 112 -17.23 -2.56 4.92
CA PHE A 112 -17.78 -1.28 4.47
C PHE A 112 -18.49 -1.46 3.13
N VAL A 113 -19.78 -1.29 3.14
CA VAL A 113 -20.62 -1.18 1.93
C VAL A 113 -20.95 0.30 1.74
N ASP A 114 -20.59 0.87 0.59
CA ASP A 114 -20.89 2.27 0.30
C ASP A 114 -22.41 2.43 0.07
N PRO A 115 -23.10 3.28 0.84
CA PRO A 115 -24.55 3.46 0.71
C PRO A 115 -24.97 4.07 -0.63
N LYS A 116 -24.06 4.65 -1.41
CA LYS A 116 -24.34 5.29 -2.69
C LYS A 116 -24.41 4.32 -3.85
N ASP A 117 -23.45 3.39 -3.93
CA ASP A 117 -23.32 2.45 -5.04
C ASP A 117 -23.54 0.99 -4.61
N LEU A 118 -23.79 0.75 -3.33
CA LEU A 118 -24.02 -0.57 -2.70
C LEU A 118 -22.85 -1.54 -2.89
N LYS A 119 -21.64 -1.04 -3.18
CA LYS A 119 -20.44 -1.85 -3.34
C LYS A 119 -19.76 -2.13 -2.01
N ASP A 120 -19.33 -3.40 -1.82
CA ASP A 120 -18.49 -3.78 -0.69
C ASP A 120 -17.03 -3.38 -0.94
N HIS A 121 -16.66 -2.17 -0.54
CA HIS A 121 -15.26 -1.74 -0.56
C HIS A 121 -14.40 -2.39 0.54
N GLY A 122 -15.02 -2.97 1.56
CA GLY A 122 -14.35 -3.73 2.62
C GLY A 122 -13.60 -4.93 2.06
N ILE A 123 -14.08 -5.56 0.98
CA ILE A 123 -13.43 -6.70 0.34
C ILE A 123 -12.00 -6.37 -0.12
N SER A 124 -11.78 -5.17 -0.66
CA SER A 124 -10.44 -4.72 -1.10
C SER A 124 -9.46 -4.63 0.06
N VAL A 125 -9.91 -4.12 1.21
CA VAL A 125 -9.10 -4.04 2.43
C VAL A 125 -8.81 -5.43 2.98
N ARG A 126 -9.84 -6.30 3.06
CA ARG A 126 -9.68 -7.69 3.55
C ARG A 126 -8.68 -8.47 2.70
N ASN A 127 -8.82 -8.43 1.38
CA ASN A 127 -7.93 -9.16 0.46
C ASN A 127 -6.49 -8.65 0.55
N ARG A 128 -6.29 -7.33 0.57
CA ARG A 128 -4.94 -6.76 0.71
C ARG A 128 -4.31 -7.09 2.07
N ALA A 129 -5.07 -7.01 3.14
CA ALA A 129 -4.60 -7.38 4.48
C ALA A 129 -4.22 -8.87 4.54
N LYS A 130 -5.04 -9.76 3.95
CA LYS A 130 -4.76 -11.20 3.87
C LYS A 130 -3.46 -11.49 3.14
N SER A 131 -3.26 -10.89 1.95
CA SER A 131 -2.02 -11.04 1.17
C SER A 131 -0.80 -10.56 1.93
N LEU A 132 -0.92 -9.41 2.63
CA LEU A 132 0.16 -8.84 3.43
C LEU A 132 0.51 -9.72 4.64
N VAL A 133 -0.49 -10.29 5.33
CA VAL A 133 -0.25 -11.25 6.44
C VAL A 133 0.51 -12.47 5.94
N LEU A 134 0.12 -13.03 4.78
CA LEU A 134 0.81 -14.17 4.17
C LEU A 134 2.26 -13.84 3.80
N LEU A 135 2.52 -12.63 3.29
CA LEU A 135 3.87 -12.15 3.01
C LEU A 135 4.70 -12.03 4.30
N LEU A 136 4.17 -11.34 5.30
CA LEU A 136 4.90 -11.07 6.55
C LEU A 136 5.19 -12.33 7.38
N ARG A 137 4.39 -13.38 7.23
CA ARG A 137 4.60 -14.66 7.92
C ARG A 137 5.72 -15.51 7.31
N SER A 138 6.08 -15.29 6.04
CA SER A 138 7.12 -16.07 5.35
C SER A 138 8.39 -15.25 5.12
N SER A 139 9.46 -15.62 5.79
CA SER A 139 10.78 -15.00 5.61
C SER A 139 11.33 -15.22 4.19
N GLU A 140 11.04 -16.38 3.62
CA GLU A 140 11.45 -16.79 2.27
C GLU A 140 10.80 -15.87 1.23
N ARG A 141 9.47 -15.71 1.31
CA ARG A 141 8.73 -14.81 0.40
C ARG A 141 9.21 -13.37 0.51
N ILE A 142 9.48 -12.88 1.71
CA ILE A 142 10.05 -11.53 1.88
C ILE A 142 11.41 -11.43 1.18
N LYS A 143 12.29 -12.43 1.31
CA LYS A 143 13.60 -12.44 0.64
C LYS A 143 13.46 -12.45 -0.89
N GLU A 144 12.56 -13.26 -1.42
CA GLU A 144 12.26 -13.34 -2.85
C GLU A 144 11.73 -12.00 -3.39
N GLU A 145 10.71 -11.43 -2.76
CA GLU A 145 10.13 -10.14 -3.14
C GLU A 145 11.15 -9.00 -3.07
N ARG A 146 11.99 -8.96 -2.04
CA ARG A 146 13.08 -7.99 -1.93
C ARG A 146 14.15 -8.21 -3.00
N GLY A 147 14.40 -9.46 -3.40
CA GLY A 147 15.29 -9.81 -4.51
C GLY A 147 14.78 -9.28 -5.85
N VAL A 148 13.50 -9.50 -6.13
CA VAL A 148 12.80 -8.98 -7.32
C VAL A 148 12.77 -7.45 -7.31
N ALA A 149 12.44 -6.84 -6.18
CA ALA A 149 12.41 -5.40 -6.02
C ALA A 149 13.76 -4.74 -6.33
N ARG A 150 14.88 -5.30 -5.84
CA ARG A 150 16.24 -4.82 -6.14
C ARG A 150 16.61 -4.96 -7.61
N LYS A 151 16.28 -6.09 -8.24
CA LYS A 151 16.52 -6.30 -9.69
C LYS A 151 15.76 -5.29 -10.54
N ASN A 152 14.52 -4.97 -10.16
CA ASN A 152 13.70 -4.01 -10.88
C ASN A 152 14.18 -2.56 -10.66
N ALA A 153 14.61 -2.19 -9.47
CA ALA A 153 15.16 -0.86 -9.18
C ALA A 153 16.38 -0.55 -10.07
N GLY A 154 17.28 -1.54 -10.26
CA GLY A 154 18.43 -1.38 -11.16
C GLY A 154 18.06 -1.17 -12.62
N LYS A 155 17.00 -1.82 -13.11
CA LYS A 155 16.52 -1.64 -14.49
C LYS A 155 15.96 -0.25 -14.75
N TYR A 156 15.20 0.31 -13.80
CA TYR A 156 14.61 1.65 -13.93
C TYR A 156 15.64 2.76 -13.70
N SER A 157 16.63 2.57 -12.85
CA SER A 157 17.71 3.54 -12.64
C SER A 157 18.58 3.72 -13.87
N SER A 158 18.89 2.64 -14.60
CA SER A 158 19.69 2.72 -15.84
C SER A 158 18.93 3.40 -16.99
N TYR A 159 17.60 3.32 -17.00
CA TYR A 159 16.76 3.97 -18.01
C TYR A 159 16.66 5.49 -17.78
N SER A 160 16.49 5.90 -16.53
CA SER A 160 16.36 7.32 -16.15
C SER A 160 17.62 8.16 -16.43
N SER A 161 18.80 7.55 -16.28
CA SER A 161 20.08 8.29 -16.43
C SER A 161 20.52 8.45 -17.90
N ARG A 162 20.07 7.57 -18.81
CA ARG A 162 20.41 7.64 -20.24
C ARG A 162 19.44 8.48 -21.05
N ASP A 163 18.17 8.50 -20.68
CA ASP A 163 17.14 9.24 -21.42
C ASP A 163 17.04 10.71 -20.99
N ALA A 164 17.37 11.04 -19.73
CA ALA A 164 17.44 12.45 -19.28
C ALA A 164 18.52 13.26 -19.98
N ALA A 165 19.56 12.60 -20.53
CA ALA A 165 20.63 13.27 -21.29
C ALA A 165 20.31 13.44 -22.79
N ARG A 166 19.24 12.80 -23.29
CA ARG A 166 18.98 12.75 -24.74
C ARG A 166 17.73 13.49 -25.19
N ASP A 167 16.78 13.79 -24.31
CA ASP A 167 15.52 14.44 -24.67
C ASP A 167 15.25 15.71 -23.86
N GLY A 168 15.80 16.81 -24.33
CA GLY A 168 15.31 18.16 -23.99
C GLY A 168 13.98 18.53 -24.63
N GLN A 169 13.25 17.60 -25.25
CA GLN A 169 11.96 17.84 -25.90
C GLN A 169 11.06 16.63 -25.88
N HIS A 170 9.83 16.85 -25.40
CA HIS A 170 8.65 15.99 -25.49
C HIS A 170 8.47 14.88 -24.46
N TRP A 171 8.02 15.27 -23.26
CA TRP A 171 7.32 14.41 -22.34
C TRP A 171 5.91 14.09 -22.89
N SER A 172 5.73 12.90 -23.44
CA SER A 172 4.42 12.27 -23.60
C SER A 172 4.31 11.11 -22.61
N PRO A 173 3.37 11.13 -21.69
CA PRO A 173 3.17 10.00 -20.79
C PRO A 173 2.55 8.85 -21.59
N ARG A 174 3.36 7.96 -22.14
CA ARG A 174 2.87 6.63 -22.52
C ARG A 174 2.52 5.88 -21.26
N ARG A 175 1.23 5.68 -21.08
CA ARG A 175 0.64 4.78 -20.08
C ARG A 175 1.34 3.42 -20.21
N PRO A 176 1.98 2.86 -19.16
CA PRO A 176 2.41 1.48 -19.21
C PRO A 176 1.15 0.61 -19.17
N GLU A 177 0.83 -0.02 -20.30
CA GLU A 177 -0.08 -1.16 -20.32
C GLU A 177 0.62 -2.34 -19.66
N ARG A 178 0.51 -2.43 -18.37
CA ARG A 178 0.48 -3.67 -17.59
C ARG A 178 -0.07 -3.32 -16.22
N ALA A 179 -1.37 -3.55 -16.06
CA ALA A 179 -1.93 -3.81 -14.74
C ALA A 179 -1.02 -4.82 -14.04
N SER A 180 -0.59 -4.52 -12.82
CA SER A 180 0.11 -5.50 -12.02
C SER A 180 -0.83 -6.71 -11.92
N HIS A 181 -0.28 -7.91 -11.94
CA HIS A 181 -1.00 -9.19 -11.76
C HIS A 181 -2.06 -9.15 -10.62
N TRP A 182 -1.95 -8.19 -9.73
CA TRP A 182 -2.84 -7.96 -8.58
C TRP A 182 -4.10 -7.15 -8.91
N ASP A 183 -4.08 -6.34 -9.98
CA ASP A 183 -5.27 -5.58 -10.43
C ASP A 183 -6.19 -6.46 -11.29
N ALA A 184 -5.65 -7.54 -11.87
CA ALA A 184 -6.42 -8.51 -12.65
C ALA A 184 -7.33 -9.41 -11.77
N GLU A 185 -6.91 -9.73 -10.53
CA GLU A 185 -7.76 -10.50 -9.60
C GLU A 185 -8.94 -9.70 -9.04
N ALA A 186 -8.80 -8.37 -8.94
CA ALA A 186 -9.90 -7.53 -8.49
C ALA A 186 -10.95 -7.27 -9.59
N ALA A 187 -10.57 -7.41 -10.88
CA ALA A 187 -11.47 -7.23 -12.03
C ALA A 187 -12.15 -8.54 -12.49
N GLY A 188 -11.63 -9.69 -12.08
CA GLY A 188 -12.09 -11.02 -12.54
C GLY A 188 -13.30 -11.59 -11.81
N ALA A 189 -13.91 -10.87 -10.87
CA ALA A 189 -15.07 -11.36 -10.11
C ALA A 189 -16.43 -10.96 -10.72
N GLU A 190 -16.47 -10.34 -11.89
CA GLU A 190 -17.72 -10.02 -12.59
C GLU A 190 -17.79 -10.74 -13.94
N GLY A 191 -18.33 -11.97 -13.95
CA GLY A 191 -18.62 -12.65 -15.21
C GLY A 191 -18.94 -14.12 -15.05
N GLY A 192 -20.14 -14.45 -14.64
CA GLY A 192 -20.56 -15.83 -14.63
C GLY A 192 -21.91 -16.13 -13.98
N ALA A 193 -22.94 -15.38 -14.32
CA ALA A 193 -24.32 -15.82 -14.09
C ALA A 193 -24.97 -16.11 -15.44
N GLY A 194 -24.69 -17.29 -16.00
CA GLY A 194 -25.43 -17.86 -17.10
C GLY A 194 -26.83 -18.22 -16.63
N ALA A 195 -27.83 -17.50 -17.10
CA ALA A 195 -29.23 -17.84 -16.88
C ALA A 195 -29.58 -19.14 -17.63
N PRO A 196 -30.30 -20.09 -17.00
CA PRO A 196 -30.81 -21.24 -17.71
C PRO A 196 -31.99 -20.83 -18.60
N GLN A 197 -31.85 -21.03 -19.89
CA GLN A 197 -32.97 -20.93 -20.84
C GLN A 197 -33.86 -22.14 -20.68
N PHE A 198 -35.06 -21.94 -20.18
CA PHE A 198 -36.17 -22.89 -20.31
C PHE A 198 -36.87 -22.67 -21.64
N GLY A 199 -36.61 -23.54 -22.62
CA GLY A 199 -37.43 -23.65 -23.83
C GLY A 199 -38.74 -24.37 -23.56
N PRO A 200 -39.84 -24.03 -24.27
CA PRO A 200 -41.13 -24.72 -24.12
C PRO A 200 -41.08 -26.09 -24.80
N LYS A 201 -41.52 -27.09 -24.08
CA LYS A 201 -41.88 -28.40 -24.67
C LYS A 201 -43.38 -28.41 -24.93
N CYS A 202 -43.71 -28.71 -26.19
CA CYS A 202 -45.05 -29.10 -26.61
C CYS A 202 -45.49 -30.42 -25.91
#